data_427680b974422a0560e6f041e0b46cb0
#
_entry.id   427680b974422a0560e6f041e0b46cb0
#
_cell.length_a   1.000
_cell.length_b   1.000
_cell.length_c   1.000
_cell.angle_alpha   90.00
_cell.angle_beta   90.00
_cell.angle_gamma   90.00
#
_symmetry.space_group_name_H-M   'P 1'
#
loop_
_entity.id
_entity.type
_entity.pdbx_description
1 polymer ?
#
loop_
_entity_poly.entity_id
_entity_poly.type
_entity_poly.pdbx_seq_one_letter_code
_entity_poly.pdbx_strand_id
1 'polypeptide(L)'
;MTKKTVQVLFLAVGLVITGQAILTPMLMVIIMLTGDLLGMSLTTDNVRPSPAPNVWRIGSLTTAGVFMGVSELVFCTAVLAVSKFNLGFGIDGLRTMAFVAVVFGNQATTYTNRERQRMGSAAPSLWLVGSSVVDLLIASILATRGIAMASVPISDVGAALGAAAIFAFLVDLVKVPVFRRLKIA
;
A
#
# COMPACT_ATOMS: atom_id res chain seq x y z
N MET A 1 11.92 4.67 -4.18
CA MET A 1 12.02 5.89 -3.34
C MET A 1 10.66 6.35 -2.82
N THR A 2 9.61 6.43 -3.62
CA THR A 2 8.27 6.94 -3.25
C THR A 2 7.66 6.26 -2.01
N LYS A 3 7.74 4.93 -1.88
CA LYS A 3 7.17 4.19 -0.74
C LYS A 3 7.76 4.62 0.61
N LYS A 4 9.08 4.82 0.70
CA LYS A 4 9.72 5.27 1.94
C LYS A 4 9.30 6.69 2.33
N THR A 5 9.16 7.58 1.34
CA THR A 5 8.67 8.96 1.57
C THR A 5 7.22 8.96 2.07
N VAL A 6 6.36 8.12 1.50
CA VAL A 6 4.96 7.96 1.94
C VAL A 6 4.90 7.48 3.40
N GLN A 7 5.72 6.50 3.78
CA GLN A 7 5.77 6.02 5.16
C GLN A 7 6.17 7.13 6.14
N VAL A 8 7.17 7.94 5.81
CA VAL A 8 7.61 9.07 6.66
C VAL A 8 6.51 10.13 6.76
N LEU A 9 5.86 10.48 5.65
CA LEU A 9 4.74 11.43 5.66
C LEU A 9 3.54 10.89 6.46
N PHE A 10 3.25 9.60 6.32
CA PHE A 10 2.18 8.96 7.10
C PHE A 10 2.47 8.97 8.60
N LEU A 11 3.73 8.78 9.01
CA LEU A 11 4.14 8.93 10.40
C LEU A 11 3.90 10.35 10.92
N ALA A 12 4.27 11.36 10.12
CA ALA A 12 4.06 12.76 10.49
C ALA A 12 2.56 13.08 10.62
N VAL A 13 1.74 12.66 9.67
CA VAL A 13 0.28 12.81 9.71
C VAL A 13 -0.32 12.08 10.91
N GLY A 14 0.11 10.85 11.15
CA GLY A 14 -0.34 10.06 12.29
C GLY A 14 0.01 10.69 13.63
N LEU A 15 1.21 11.27 13.75
CA LEU A 15 1.61 12.03 14.94
C LEU A 15 0.70 13.25 15.16
N VAL A 16 0.36 13.98 14.10
CA VAL A 16 -0.54 15.14 14.20
C VAL A 16 -1.95 14.71 14.62
N ILE A 17 -2.46 13.61 14.06
CA ILE A 17 -3.82 13.12 14.36
C ILE A 17 -3.91 12.53 15.78
N THR A 18 -2.91 11.76 16.22
CA THR A 18 -2.97 10.96 17.45
C THR A 18 -2.21 11.59 18.63
N GLY A 19 -1.29 12.51 18.36
CA GLY A 19 -0.37 13.08 19.35
C GLY A 19 0.77 12.14 19.77
N GLN A 20 0.86 10.94 19.16
CA GLN A 20 1.85 9.91 19.48
C GLN A 20 2.36 9.21 18.23
N ALA A 21 3.53 8.54 18.33
CA ALA A 21 4.04 7.74 17.23
C ALA A 21 3.14 6.52 16.99
N ILE A 22 2.57 6.45 15.77
CA ILE A 22 1.63 5.38 15.37
C ILE A 22 2.31 4.12 14.86
N LEU A 23 3.59 4.18 14.51
CA LEU A 23 4.37 3.00 14.14
C LEU A 23 5.56 2.87 15.08
N THR A 24 5.68 1.71 15.72
CA THR A 24 6.85 1.37 16.52
C THR A 24 8.00 0.94 15.61
N PRO A 25 9.27 1.01 16.05
CA PRO A 25 10.41 0.54 15.27
C PRO A 25 10.25 -0.93 14.81
N MET A 26 9.65 -1.78 15.66
CA MET A 26 9.41 -3.19 15.32
C MET A 26 8.39 -3.33 14.19
N LEU A 27 7.29 -2.58 14.21
CA LEU A 27 6.30 -2.56 13.12
C LEU A 27 6.92 -2.06 11.81
N MET A 28 7.80 -1.06 11.88
CA MET A 28 8.53 -0.59 10.70
C MET A 28 9.42 -1.66 10.09
N VAL A 29 10.14 -2.45 10.93
CA VAL A 29 10.97 -3.56 10.44
C VAL A 29 10.12 -4.61 9.74
N ILE A 30 8.97 -4.96 10.32
CA ILE A 30 8.04 -5.93 9.70
C ILE A 30 7.54 -5.42 8.35
N ILE A 31 7.10 -4.14 8.27
CA ILE A 31 6.66 -3.52 7.01
C ILE A 31 7.78 -3.52 5.96
N MET A 32 9.03 -3.28 6.38
CA MET A 32 10.17 -3.32 5.45
C MET A 32 10.41 -4.72 4.91
N LEU A 33 10.42 -5.73 5.77
CA LEU A 33 10.65 -7.12 5.37
C LEU A 33 9.58 -7.62 4.41
N THR A 34 8.30 -7.39 4.74
CA THR A 34 7.18 -7.82 3.90
C THR A 34 7.16 -7.04 2.57
N GLY A 35 7.42 -5.74 2.61
CA GLY A 35 7.52 -4.91 1.41
C GLY A 35 8.68 -5.28 0.49
N ASP A 36 9.81 -5.72 1.03
CA ASP A 36 10.96 -6.16 0.26
C ASP A 36 10.71 -7.54 -0.39
N LEU A 37 10.04 -8.46 0.29
CA LEU A 37 9.60 -9.74 -0.29
C LEU A 37 8.67 -9.51 -1.49
N LEU A 38 7.70 -8.60 -1.35
CA LEU A 38 6.81 -8.21 -2.44
C LEU A 38 7.59 -7.54 -3.58
N GLY A 39 8.56 -6.69 -3.25
CA GLY A 39 9.43 -6.03 -4.23
C GLY A 39 10.27 -7.02 -5.04
N MET A 40 10.82 -8.04 -4.39
CA MET A 40 11.57 -9.11 -5.06
C MET A 40 10.68 -9.93 -6.00
N SER A 41 9.45 -10.24 -5.60
CA SER A 41 8.52 -11.00 -6.45
C SER A 41 8.10 -10.24 -7.72
N LEU A 42 8.13 -8.89 -7.70
CA LEU A 42 7.89 -8.08 -8.89
C LEU A 42 8.95 -8.26 -9.98
N THR A 43 10.18 -8.65 -9.63
CA THR A 43 11.25 -8.87 -10.61
C THR A 43 11.01 -10.11 -11.48
N THR A 44 10.18 -11.04 -11.00
CA THR A 44 9.80 -12.27 -11.68
C THR A 44 8.41 -12.20 -12.33
N ASP A 45 7.82 -10.99 -12.39
CA ASP A 45 6.47 -10.79 -12.89
C ASP A 45 6.39 -10.77 -14.42
N ASN A 46 5.29 -11.31 -14.98
CA ASN A 46 5.01 -11.37 -16.40
C ASN A 46 4.42 -10.05 -16.92
N VAL A 47 5.23 -9.01 -16.98
CA VAL A 47 4.83 -7.72 -17.58
C VAL A 47 5.14 -7.74 -19.08
N ARG A 48 4.18 -7.26 -19.90
CA ARG A 48 4.40 -7.16 -21.34
C ARG A 48 5.54 -6.20 -21.67
N PRO A 49 6.55 -6.61 -22.45
CA PRO A 49 7.61 -5.70 -22.86
C PRO A 49 7.05 -4.57 -23.74
N SER A 50 7.59 -3.38 -23.58
CA SER A 50 7.24 -2.24 -24.43
C SER A 50 7.74 -2.50 -25.87
N PRO A 51 6.90 -2.34 -26.91
CA PRO A 51 7.32 -2.51 -28.30
C PRO A 51 8.28 -1.42 -28.81
N ALA A 52 8.46 -0.34 -28.06
CA ALA A 52 9.36 0.76 -28.42
C ALA A 52 10.41 0.99 -27.32
N PRO A 53 11.62 1.53 -27.67
CA PRO A 53 12.62 1.90 -26.67
C PRO A 53 12.04 2.85 -25.65
N ASN A 54 12.18 2.53 -24.37
CA ASN A 54 11.71 3.37 -23.29
C ASN A 54 12.54 4.65 -23.18
N VAL A 55 11.99 5.78 -23.60
CA VAL A 55 12.59 7.09 -23.29
C VAL A 55 12.28 7.44 -21.86
N TRP A 56 13.29 7.45 -21.01
CA TRP A 56 13.18 7.78 -19.59
C TRP A 56 12.87 9.28 -19.41
N ARG A 57 11.60 9.63 -19.39
CA ARG A 57 11.16 10.98 -19.03
C ARG A 57 11.07 11.08 -17.51
N ILE A 58 12.17 11.45 -16.87
CA ILE A 58 12.30 11.50 -15.40
C ILE A 58 11.16 12.34 -14.77
N GLY A 59 10.84 13.50 -15.34
CA GLY A 59 9.76 14.34 -14.83
C GLY A 59 8.39 13.65 -14.81
N SER A 60 8.03 12.94 -15.89
CA SER A 60 6.77 12.20 -15.96
C SER A 60 6.71 11.04 -14.99
N LEU A 61 7.83 10.32 -14.82
CA LEU A 61 7.95 9.21 -13.86
C LEU A 61 7.85 9.72 -12.42
N THR A 62 8.49 10.86 -12.11
CA THR A 62 8.40 11.48 -10.79
C THR A 62 6.96 11.91 -10.48
N THR A 63 6.28 12.56 -11.43
CA THR A 63 4.88 12.97 -11.25
C THR A 63 3.96 11.77 -11.04
N ALA A 64 4.14 10.70 -11.81
CA ALA A 64 3.39 9.45 -11.60
C ALA A 64 3.66 8.85 -10.21
N GLY A 65 4.92 8.81 -9.78
CA GLY A 65 5.29 8.35 -8.46
C GLY A 65 4.68 9.19 -7.33
N VAL A 66 4.70 10.53 -7.47
CA VAL A 66 4.05 11.43 -6.50
C VAL A 66 2.55 11.20 -6.44
N PHE A 67 1.87 11.08 -7.58
CA PHE A 67 0.44 10.79 -7.64
C PHE A 67 0.10 9.50 -6.88
N MET A 68 0.83 8.43 -7.14
CA MET A 68 0.62 7.14 -6.46
C MET A 68 0.93 7.22 -4.97
N GLY A 69 2.00 7.91 -4.59
CA GLY A 69 2.36 8.10 -3.18
C GLY A 69 1.32 8.92 -2.41
N VAL A 70 0.81 10.01 -3.00
CA VAL A 70 -0.27 10.81 -2.39
C VAL A 70 -1.54 9.98 -2.25
N SER A 71 -1.89 9.19 -3.24
CA SER A 71 -3.06 8.29 -3.17
C SER A 71 -2.94 7.29 -2.02
N GLU A 72 -1.78 6.65 -1.86
CA GLU A 72 -1.51 5.72 -0.75
C GLU A 72 -1.56 6.42 0.61
N LEU A 73 -0.99 7.62 0.72
CA LEU A 73 -1.04 8.43 1.94
C LEU A 73 -2.49 8.76 2.34
N VAL A 74 -3.32 9.17 1.37
CA VAL A 74 -4.74 9.45 1.59
C VAL A 74 -5.46 8.20 2.10
N PHE A 75 -5.23 7.04 1.49
CA PHE A 75 -5.80 5.77 1.93
C PHE A 75 -5.41 5.43 3.37
N CYS A 76 -4.11 5.44 3.68
CA CYS A 76 -3.61 5.13 5.03
C CYS A 76 -4.17 6.10 6.08
N THR A 77 -4.24 7.40 5.73
CA THR A 77 -4.82 8.43 6.61
C THR A 77 -6.31 8.22 6.81
N ALA A 78 -7.07 7.86 5.77
CA ALA A 78 -8.50 7.57 5.86
C ALA A 78 -8.77 6.37 6.78
N VAL A 79 -8.03 5.26 6.62
CA VAL A 79 -8.13 4.09 7.50
C VAL A 79 -7.83 4.47 8.95
N LEU A 80 -6.77 5.23 9.20
CA LEU A 80 -6.41 5.69 10.54
C LEU A 80 -7.49 6.59 11.15
N ALA A 81 -8.03 7.52 10.36
CA ALA A 81 -9.10 8.42 10.80
C ALA A 81 -10.38 7.65 11.16
N VAL A 82 -10.81 6.72 10.31
CA VAL A 82 -11.96 5.85 10.59
C VAL A 82 -11.72 5.03 11.85
N SER A 83 -10.54 4.47 12.03
CA SER A 83 -10.18 3.68 13.21
C SER A 83 -10.22 4.52 14.49
N LYS A 84 -9.81 5.78 14.43
CA LYS A 84 -9.82 6.67 15.59
C LYS A 84 -11.21 7.21 15.90
N PHE A 85 -11.92 7.74 14.90
CA PHE A 85 -13.15 8.52 15.11
C PHE A 85 -14.41 7.65 15.09
N ASN A 86 -14.45 6.59 14.29
CA ASN A 86 -15.64 5.74 14.15
C ASN A 86 -15.55 4.48 15.03
N LEU A 87 -14.37 3.84 15.10
CA LEU A 87 -14.19 2.61 15.86
C LEU A 87 -13.68 2.87 17.29
N GLY A 88 -13.22 4.09 17.59
CA GLY A 88 -12.81 4.49 18.92
C GLY A 88 -11.62 3.73 19.49
N PHE A 89 -10.73 3.21 18.63
CA PHE A 89 -9.55 2.48 19.08
C PHE A 89 -8.63 3.36 19.94
N GLY A 90 -8.13 2.76 21.03
CA GLY A 90 -7.02 3.33 21.80
C GLY A 90 -5.73 3.33 20.99
N ILE A 91 -4.68 3.98 21.50
CA ILE A 91 -3.42 4.19 20.76
C ILE A 91 -2.79 2.89 20.26
N ASP A 92 -2.86 1.81 21.03
CA ASP A 92 -2.26 0.53 20.64
C ASP A 92 -3.05 -0.14 19.51
N GLY A 93 -4.38 -0.06 19.50
CA GLY A 93 -5.23 -0.50 18.39
C GLY A 93 -4.99 0.36 17.13
N LEU A 94 -4.81 1.68 17.30
CA LEU A 94 -4.47 2.58 16.20
C LEU A 94 -3.11 2.26 15.56
N ARG A 95 -2.12 1.82 16.36
CA ARG A 95 -0.83 1.35 15.86
C ARG A 95 -0.99 0.10 14.98
N THR A 96 -1.82 -0.84 15.43
CA THR A 96 -2.11 -2.05 14.65
C THR A 96 -2.84 -1.71 13.35
N MET A 97 -3.85 -0.83 13.41
CA MET A 97 -4.59 -0.41 12.21
C MET A 97 -3.72 0.41 11.26
N ALA A 98 -2.78 1.22 11.76
CA ALA A 98 -1.80 1.92 10.93
C ALA A 98 -0.87 0.94 10.21
N PHE A 99 -0.40 -0.11 10.91
CA PHE A 99 0.37 -1.19 10.31
C PHE A 99 -0.40 -1.89 9.19
N VAL A 100 -1.63 -2.32 9.46
CA VAL A 100 -2.53 -2.96 8.48
C VAL A 100 -2.77 -2.05 7.27
N ALA A 101 -3.04 -0.75 7.50
CA ALA A 101 -3.26 0.22 6.43
C ALA A 101 -2.04 0.36 5.51
N VAL A 102 -0.83 0.43 6.07
CA VAL A 102 0.41 0.54 5.29
C VAL A 102 0.67 -0.73 4.48
N VAL A 103 0.52 -1.92 5.08
CA VAL A 103 0.75 -3.19 4.37
C VAL A 103 -0.27 -3.36 3.24
N PHE A 104 -1.56 -3.18 3.52
CA PHE A 104 -2.61 -3.35 2.51
C PHE A 104 -2.60 -2.25 1.44
N GLY A 105 -2.29 -1.00 1.83
CA GLY A 105 -2.08 0.11 0.89
C GLY A 105 -0.89 -0.14 -0.04
N ASN A 106 0.21 -0.66 0.51
CA ASN A 106 1.39 -1.04 -0.28
C ASN A 106 1.10 -2.19 -1.27
N GLN A 107 0.25 -3.15 -0.89
CA GLN A 107 -0.24 -4.19 -1.81
C GLN A 107 -1.07 -3.58 -2.94
N ALA A 108 -2.08 -2.76 -2.59
CA ALA A 108 -2.95 -2.09 -3.55
C ALA A 108 -2.15 -1.26 -4.57
N THR A 109 -1.21 -0.45 -4.10
CA THR A 109 -0.36 0.38 -4.97
C THR A 109 0.61 -0.45 -5.80
N THR A 110 1.11 -1.57 -5.29
CA THR A 110 1.97 -2.48 -6.05
C THR A 110 1.23 -3.07 -7.24
N TYR A 111 0.03 -3.62 -7.03
CA TYR A 111 -0.79 -4.15 -8.13
C TYR A 111 -1.21 -3.08 -9.12
N THR A 112 -1.55 -1.89 -8.64
CA THR A 112 -1.92 -0.76 -9.51
C THR A 112 -0.74 -0.25 -10.34
N ASN A 113 0.48 -0.23 -9.76
CA ASN A 113 1.69 0.24 -10.44
C ASN A 113 2.31 -0.77 -11.41
N ARG A 114 1.95 -2.04 -11.30
CA ARG A 114 2.50 -3.15 -12.09
C ARG A 114 2.35 -2.92 -13.58
N GLU A 115 1.19 -2.45 -14.00
CA GLU A 115 0.85 -2.21 -15.40
C GLU A 115 0.72 -0.72 -15.70
N ARG A 116 1.20 -0.29 -16.87
CA ARG A 116 0.98 1.09 -17.35
C ARG A 116 -0.46 1.33 -17.79
N GLN A 117 -1.11 0.28 -18.30
CA GLN A 117 -2.52 0.25 -18.67
C GLN A 117 -3.39 -0.13 -17.46
N ARG A 118 -4.61 -0.62 -17.71
CA ARG A 118 -5.53 -1.05 -16.64
C ARG A 118 -4.97 -2.27 -15.90
N MET A 119 -5.21 -2.30 -14.61
CA MET A 119 -4.96 -3.46 -13.76
C MET A 119 -5.71 -4.68 -14.31
N GLY A 120 -5.00 -5.73 -14.70
CA GLY A 120 -5.59 -6.92 -15.32
C GLY A 120 -5.35 -7.06 -16.82
N SER A 121 -4.61 -6.15 -17.47
CA SER A 121 -4.18 -6.30 -18.86
C SER A 121 -3.21 -7.45 -19.07
N ALA A 122 -2.46 -7.85 -18.03
CA ALA A 122 -1.66 -9.07 -18.01
C ALA A 122 -1.87 -9.82 -16.68
N ALA A 123 -1.93 -11.15 -16.72
CA ALA A 123 -2.05 -11.97 -15.52
C ALA A 123 -0.79 -11.83 -14.65
N PRO A 124 -0.92 -11.64 -13.33
CA PRO A 124 0.22 -11.61 -12.43
C PRO A 124 0.92 -12.97 -12.39
N SER A 125 2.25 -12.95 -12.16
CA SER A 125 2.99 -14.20 -11.98
C SER A 125 2.52 -14.92 -10.71
N LEU A 126 2.61 -16.26 -10.72
CA LEU A 126 2.28 -17.06 -9.55
C LEU A 126 3.13 -16.69 -8.33
N TRP A 127 4.37 -16.28 -8.55
CA TRP A 127 5.27 -15.81 -7.49
C TRP A 127 4.79 -14.52 -6.86
N LEU A 128 4.31 -13.56 -7.66
CA LEU A 128 3.75 -12.31 -7.14
C LEU A 128 2.46 -12.55 -6.36
N VAL A 129 1.56 -13.37 -6.88
CA VAL A 129 0.32 -13.73 -6.17
C VAL A 129 0.64 -14.47 -4.88
N GLY A 130 1.53 -15.46 -4.93
CA GLY A 130 1.94 -16.24 -3.76
C GLY A 130 2.56 -15.37 -2.67
N SER A 131 3.51 -14.49 -3.02
CA SER A 131 4.13 -13.58 -2.06
C SER A 131 3.12 -12.58 -1.47
N SER A 132 2.17 -12.08 -2.28
CA SER A 132 1.10 -11.20 -1.81
C SER A 132 0.17 -11.90 -0.82
N VAL A 133 -0.25 -13.12 -1.12
CA VAL A 133 -1.10 -13.91 -0.20
C VAL A 133 -0.37 -14.18 1.11
N VAL A 134 0.90 -14.56 1.05
CA VAL A 134 1.72 -14.79 2.24
C VAL A 134 1.86 -13.51 3.07
N ASP A 135 2.14 -12.37 2.44
CA ASP A 135 2.26 -11.07 3.10
C ASP A 135 0.95 -10.66 3.78
N LEU A 136 -0.18 -10.77 3.08
CA LEU A 136 -1.50 -10.48 3.63
C LEU A 136 -1.86 -11.42 4.79
N LEU A 137 -1.53 -12.71 4.70
CA LEU A 137 -1.74 -13.68 5.78
C LEU A 137 -0.88 -13.35 7.00
N ILE A 138 0.41 -13.07 6.81
CA ILE A 138 1.31 -12.68 7.90
C ILE A 138 0.77 -11.43 8.59
N ALA A 139 0.47 -10.37 7.86
CA ALA A 139 -0.05 -9.13 8.42
C ALA A 139 -1.37 -9.34 9.17
N SER A 140 -2.30 -10.13 8.61
CA SER A 140 -3.58 -10.43 9.24
C SER A 140 -3.43 -11.26 10.51
N ILE A 141 -2.55 -12.27 10.52
CA ILE A 141 -2.29 -13.10 11.70
C ILE A 141 -1.63 -12.27 12.80
N LEU A 142 -0.64 -11.45 12.47
CA LEU A 142 0.04 -10.57 13.43
C LEU A 142 -0.97 -9.59 14.08
N ALA A 143 -1.82 -8.97 13.26
CA ALA A 143 -2.81 -8.00 13.72
C ALA A 143 -3.92 -8.62 14.58
N THR A 144 -4.42 -9.81 14.20
CA THR A 144 -5.52 -10.48 14.93
C THR A 144 -5.04 -11.20 16.19
N ARG A 145 -3.84 -11.79 16.17
CA ARG A 145 -3.24 -12.47 17.33
C ARG A 145 -2.55 -11.52 18.29
N GLY A 146 -2.34 -10.26 17.93
CA GLY A 146 -1.66 -9.29 18.77
C GLY A 146 -0.18 -9.58 18.95
N ILE A 147 0.48 -10.17 17.95
CA ILE A 147 1.92 -10.49 18.00
C ILE A 147 2.70 -9.20 17.70
N ALA A 148 3.45 -8.71 18.67
CA ALA A 148 4.21 -7.45 18.61
C ALA A 148 3.35 -6.17 18.51
N MET A 149 2.02 -6.29 18.60
CA MET A 149 1.06 -5.19 18.53
C MET A 149 -0.21 -5.56 19.30
N ALA A 150 -1.13 -4.61 19.50
CA ALA A 150 -2.43 -4.91 20.09
C ALA A 150 -3.29 -5.73 19.12
N SER A 151 -4.05 -6.70 19.64
CA SER A 151 -4.98 -7.48 18.83
C SER A 151 -6.14 -6.61 18.37
N VAL A 152 -6.53 -6.76 17.10
CA VAL A 152 -7.67 -6.10 16.48
C VAL A 152 -8.65 -7.15 15.97
N PRO A 153 -9.98 -6.93 16.05
CA PRO A 153 -10.97 -7.85 15.52
C PRO A 153 -10.72 -8.18 14.04
N ILE A 154 -10.92 -9.43 13.67
CA ILE A 154 -10.76 -9.88 12.28
C ILE A 154 -11.71 -9.16 11.31
N SER A 155 -12.87 -8.70 11.79
CA SER A 155 -13.82 -7.88 11.02
C SER A 155 -13.20 -6.58 10.53
N ASP A 156 -12.40 -5.91 11.38
CA ASP A 156 -11.81 -4.62 11.06
C ASP A 156 -10.60 -4.77 10.15
N VAL A 157 -9.81 -5.85 10.32
CA VAL A 157 -8.76 -6.23 9.38
C VAL A 157 -9.37 -6.58 8.02
N GLY A 158 -10.48 -7.34 7.99
CA GLY A 158 -11.22 -7.65 6.77
C GLY A 158 -11.81 -6.41 6.08
N ALA A 159 -12.36 -5.48 6.86
CA ALA A 159 -12.85 -4.20 6.35
C ALA A 159 -11.72 -3.35 5.74
N ALA A 160 -10.54 -3.31 6.38
CA ALA A 160 -9.38 -2.62 5.85
C ALA A 160 -8.89 -3.26 4.54
N LEU A 161 -8.91 -4.59 4.43
CA LEU A 161 -8.58 -5.31 3.20
C LEU A 161 -9.58 -5.01 2.07
N GLY A 162 -10.87 -5.01 2.38
CA GLY A 162 -11.93 -4.62 1.43
C GLY A 162 -11.77 -3.18 0.95
N ALA A 163 -11.47 -2.26 1.88
CA ALA A 163 -11.18 -0.87 1.55
C ALA A 163 -9.94 -0.72 0.66
N ALA A 164 -8.88 -1.51 0.90
CA ALA A 164 -7.68 -1.52 0.06
C ALA A 164 -7.98 -2.04 -1.36
N ALA A 165 -8.83 -3.05 -1.50
CA ALA A 165 -9.27 -3.54 -2.81
C ALA A 165 -10.06 -2.46 -3.58
N ILE A 166 -11.03 -1.81 -2.93
CA ILE A 166 -11.79 -0.70 -3.51
C ILE A 166 -10.86 0.43 -3.91
N PHE A 167 -9.93 0.80 -3.02
CA PHE A 167 -8.92 1.82 -3.30
C PHE A 167 -8.08 1.49 -4.53
N ALA A 168 -7.62 0.23 -4.67
CA ALA A 168 -6.87 -0.22 -5.85
C ALA A 168 -7.65 0.01 -7.15
N PHE A 169 -8.94 -0.33 -7.17
CA PHE A 169 -9.81 -0.09 -8.33
C PHE A 169 -10.01 1.41 -8.62
N LEU A 170 -10.23 2.23 -7.60
CA LEU A 170 -10.41 3.67 -7.76
C LEU A 170 -9.13 4.32 -8.32
N VAL A 171 -7.97 3.97 -7.78
CA VAL A 171 -6.69 4.48 -8.26
C VAL A 171 -6.42 4.01 -9.68
N ASP A 172 -6.77 2.77 -10.04
CA ASP A 172 -6.62 2.26 -11.40
C ASP A 172 -7.47 3.03 -12.42
N LEU A 173 -8.70 3.41 -12.05
CA LEU A 173 -9.56 4.24 -12.88
C LEU A 173 -8.98 5.63 -13.13
N VAL A 174 -8.39 6.25 -12.10
CA VAL A 174 -7.81 7.59 -12.19
C VAL A 174 -6.42 7.57 -12.84
N LYS A 175 -5.65 6.51 -12.62
CA LYS A 175 -4.30 6.34 -13.17
C LYS A 175 -4.27 6.43 -14.71
N VAL A 176 -5.19 5.75 -15.38
CA VAL A 176 -5.21 5.67 -16.84
C VAL A 176 -5.27 7.05 -17.52
N PRO A 177 -6.21 7.97 -17.17
CA PRO A 177 -6.23 9.31 -17.76
C PRO A 177 -5.01 10.15 -17.36
N VAL A 178 -4.49 10.00 -16.14
CA VAL A 178 -3.30 10.71 -15.67
C VAL A 178 -2.07 10.28 -16.46
N PHE A 179 -1.84 8.97 -16.64
CA PHE A 179 -0.69 8.44 -17.38
C PHE A 179 -0.77 8.78 -18.87
N ARG A 180 -1.97 8.81 -19.46
CA ARG A 180 -2.18 9.30 -20.83
C ARG A 180 -1.75 10.76 -21.00
N ARG A 181 -2.13 11.64 -20.07
CA ARG A 181 -1.73 13.05 -20.09
C ARG A 181 -0.22 13.24 -19.93
N LEU A 182 0.41 12.40 -19.14
CA LEU A 182 1.87 12.41 -18.91
C LEU A 182 2.66 11.75 -20.05
N LYS A 183 2.00 11.20 -21.07
CA LYS A 183 2.60 10.46 -22.19
C LYS A 183 3.52 9.31 -21.71
N ILE A 184 3.10 8.61 -20.65
CA ILE A 184 3.78 7.44 -20.10
C ILE A 184 3.15 6.15 -20.63
N ALA A 185 1.91 6.21 -21.08
CA ALA A 185 1.14 5.11 -21.66
C ALA A 185 1.40 4.98 -23.17
#